data_134f3a7f981ad00e7565ccdeea397516
#
_entry.id   134f3a7f981ad00e7565ccdeea397516
#
_cell.length_a   1.000
_cell.length_b   1.000
_cell.length_c   1.000
_cell.angle_alpha   90.00
_cell.angle_beta   90.00
_cell.angle_gamma   90.00
#
_symmetry.space_group_name_H-M   'P 1'
#
loop_
_entity.id
_entity.type
_entity.pdbx_description
1 polymer ?
#
loop_
_entity_poly.entity_id
_entity_poly.type
_entity_poly.pdbx_seq_one_letter_code
_entity_poly.pdbx_strand_id
1 'polypeptide(L)'
;MARKLINTKEISHEEWLTLRKKSIGGSDAGALMDMNPWSSPLTLYADKKGLSKEKETTEAMRLGTDLEEYVASRFCEKTEKKVRKDNIMWQDDEYDFITANVDREIVGENAGLECKTMNSFAGYDLENGDVPSQYYCQCQHYMMVKGYERMYLAILIFQKGIVGGQAVLGRQ
;
A
#
# COMPACT_ATOMS: atom_id res chain seq x y z
N MET A 1 -12.31 -4.99 15.09
CA MET A 1 -10.87 -4.70 14.94
C MET A 1 -10.24 -5.83 14.14
N ALA A 2 -9.31 -5.53 13.25
CA ALA A 2 -8.67 -6.55 12.42
C ALA A 2 -8.02 -7.64 13.27
N ARG A 3 -8.06 -8.87 12.78
CA ARG A 3 -7.36 -10.02 13.35
C ARG A 3 -6.10 -10.35 12.54
N LYS A 4 -5.09 -10.87 13.20
CA LYS A 4 -3.93 -11.41 12.50
C LYS A 4 -4.36 -12.62 11.69
N LEU A 5 -4.13 -12.59 10.38
CA LEU A 5 -4.34 -13.75 9.53
C LEU A 5 -3.09 -14.63 9.52
N ILE A 6 -1.95 -14.07 9.17
CA ILE A 6 -0.67 -14.80 9.09
C ILE A 6 0.52 -13.85 9.20
N ASN A 7 1.65 -14.37 9.67
CA ASN A 7 2.93 -13.68 9.59
C ASN A 7 3.56 -13.96 8.21
N THR A 8 3.76 -12.91 7.42
CA THR A 8 4.25 -13.03 6.04
C THR A 8 5.70 -13.53 5.93
N LYS A 9 6.46 -13.52 7.04
CA LYS A 9 7.81 -14.13 7.10
C LYS A 9 7.77 -15.65 7.25
N GLU A 10 6.63 -16.22 7.61
CA GLU A 10 6.47 -17.65 7.88
C GLU A 10 5.93 -18.41 6.68
N ILE A 11 5.64 -17.71 5.58
CA ILE A 11 5.10 -18.27 4.34
C ILE A 11 5.98 -17.93 3.15
N SER A 12 5.91 -18.76 2.13
CA SER A 12 6.55 -18.49 0.84
C SER A 12 5.84 -17.35 0.09
N HIS A 13 6.54 -16.76 -0.86
CA HIS A 13 5.95 -15.75 -1.75
C HIS A 13 4.74 -16.29 -2.53
N GLU A 14 4.80 -17.56 -2.95
CA GLU A 14 3.72 -18.23 -3.68
C GLU A 14 2.46 -18.40 -2.81
N GLU A 15 2.64 -18.83 -1.55
CA GLU A 15 1.54 -18.89 -0.58
C GLU A 15 0.93 -17.52 -0.32
N TRP A 16 1.76 -16.49 -0.17
CA TRP A 16 1.30 -15.12 -0.01
C TRP A 16 0.48 -14.64 -1.23
N LEU A 17 0.94 -14.90 -2.46
CA LEU A 17 0.19 -14.58 -3.68
C LEU A 17 -1.15 -15.32 -3.73
N THR A 18 -1.18 -16.59 -3.28
CA THR A 18 -2.41 -17.39 -3.22
C THR A 18 -3.43 -16.78 -2.26
N LEU A 19 -3.00 -16.33 -1.08
CA LEU A 19 -3.86 -15.63 -0.13
C LEU A 19 -4.39 -14.32 -0.72
N ARG A 20 -3.54 -13.56 -1.38
CA ARG A 20 -3.94 -12.31 -2.05
C ARG A 20 -4.96 -12.52 -3.18
N LYS A 21 -4.87 -13.61 -3.92
CA LYS A 21 -5.86 -13.95 -4.96
C LYS A 21 -7.26 -14.18 -4.36
N LYS A 22 -7.35 -14.66 -3.13
CA LYS A 22 -8.60 -14.97 -2.43
C LYS A 22 -9.20 -13.78 -1.65
N SER A 23 -8.48 -12.67 -1.55
CA SER A 23 -8.89 -11.52 -0.74
C SER A 23 -8.77 -10.21 -1.52
N ILE A 24 -9.42 -9.16 -1.01
CA ILE A 24 -9.27 -7.78 -1.44
C ILE A 24 -8.31 -7.08 -0.49
N GLY A 25 -7.16 -6.70 -1.00
CA GLY A 25 -6.15 -5.96 -0.24
C GLY A 25 -6.13 -4.48 -0.57
N GLY A 26 -5.33 -3.70 0.15
CA GLY A 26 -5.23 -2.25 -0.05
C GLY A 26 -4.84 -1.85 -1.48
N SER A 27 -3.92 -2.58 -2.11
CA SER A 27 -3.52 -2.33 -3.50
C SER A 27 -4.64 -2.58 -4.53
N ASP A 28 -5.68 -3.32 -4.16
CA ASP A 28 -6.84 -3.62 -5.00
C ASP A 28 -7.90 -2.52 -4.90
N ALA A 29 -7.91 -1.77 -3.80
CA ALA A 29 -8.96 -0.80 -3.48
C ALA A 29 -9.14 0.26 -4.58
N GLY A 30 -8.05 0.79 -5.14
CA GLY A 30 -8.12 1.75 -6.23
C GLY A 30 -8.77 1.18 -7.50
N ALA A 31 -8.49 -0.07 -7.83
CA ALA A 31 -9.10 -0.74 -8.98
C ALA A 31 -10.59 -1.05 -8.73
N LEU A 32 -10.93 -1.48 -7.50
CA LEU A 32 -12.31 -1.76 -7.11
C LEU A 32 -13.20 -0.51 -7.19
N MET A 33 -12.64 0.65 -6.83
CA MET A 33 -13.33 1.95 -6.87
C MET A 33 -13.26 2.65 -8.23
N ASP A 34 -12.71 1.99 -9.26
CA ASP A 34 -12.47 2.56 -10.60
C ASP A 34 -11.61 3.85 -10.58
N MET A 35 -10.71 3.93 -9.60
CA MET A 35 -9.79 5.05 -9.40
C MET A 35 -8.33 4.71 -9.72
N ASN A 36 -8.08 3.52 -10.27
CA ASN A 36 -6.75 3.09 -10.69
C ASN A 36 -6.60 3.21 -12.21
N PRO A 37 -5.70 4.06 -12.75
CA PRO A 37 -5.56 4.25 -14.19
C PRO A 37 -5.04 3.00 -14.93
N TRP A 38 -4.53 2.00 -14.20
CA TRP A 38 -3.91 0.79 -14.75
C TRP A 38 -4.77 -0.47 -14.59
N SER A 39 -5.88 -0.41 -13.85
CA SER A 39 -6.71 -1.57 -13.55
C SER A 39 -8.14 -1.14 -13.22
N SER A 40 -9.11 -1.77 -13.87
CA SER A 40 -10.54 -1.58 -13.61
C SER A 40 -11.10 -2.63 -12.67
N PRO A 41 -12.34 -2.47 -12.15
CA PRO A 41 -13.01 -3.51 -11.38
C PRO A 41 -13.11 -4.84 -12.13
N LEU A 42 -13.36 -4.81 -13.44
CA LEU A 42 -13.45 -6.01 -14.27
C LEU A 42 -12.08 -6.71 -14.38
N THR A 43 -11.00 -5.95 -14.58
CA THR A 43 -9.64 -6.48 -14.62
C THR A 43 -9.27 -7.12 -13.30
N LEU A 44 -9.59 -6.45 -12.18
CA LEU A 44 -9.37 -6.99 -10.84
C LEU A 44 -10.14 -8.29 -10.62
N TYR A 45 -11.42 -8.33 -11.00
CA TYR A 45 -12.22 -9.55 -10.91
C TYR A 45 -11.59 -10.70 -11.69
N ALA A 46 -11.18 -10.47 -12.93
CA ALA A 46 -10.53 -11.48 -13.76
C ALA A 46 -9.22 -11.99 -13.12
N ASP A 47 -8.41 -11.10 -12.56
CA ASP A 47 -7.18 -11.47 -11.84
C ASP A 47 -7.47 -12.35 -10.62
N LYS A 48 -8.46 -11.97 -9.78
CA LYS A 48 -8.84 -12.73 -8.59
C LYS A 48 -9.42 -14.10 -8.93
N LYS A 49 -10.09 -14.24 -10.07
CA LYS A 49 -10.64 -15.51 -10.57
C LYS A 49 -9.64 -16.35 -11.36
N GLY A 50 -8.41 -15.86 -11.56
CA GLY A 50 -7.41 -16.57 -12.37
C GLY A 50 -7.76 -16.65 -13.86
N LEU A 51 -8.60 -15.70 -14.35
CA LEU A 51 -8.99 -15.61 -15.76
C LEU A 51 -8.04 -14.73 -16.57
N SER A 52 -7.18 -13.97 -15.90
CA SER A 52 -6.14 -13.15 -16.53
C SER A 52 -4.87 -13.97 -16.74
N LYS A 53 -4.07 -13.60 -17.74
CA LYS A 53 -2.69 -14.10 -17.85
C LYS A 53 -1.91 -13.67 -16.61
N GLU A 54 -1.02 -14.54 -16.13
CA GLU A 54 -0.11 -14.18 -15.05
C GLU A 54 0.71 -12.94 -15.45
N LYS A 55 0.70 -11.95 -14.55
CA LYS A 55 1.48 -10.72 -14.75
C LYS A 55 2.94 -11.02 -14.42
N GLU A 56 3.81 -10.84 -15.40
CA GLU A 56 5.24 -10.87 -15.14
C GLU A 56 5.64 -9.73 -14.21
N THR A 57 6.58 -10.02 -13.31
CA THR A 57 7.16 -8.99 -12.43
C THR A 57 7.99 -8.03 -13.28
N THR A 58 7.55 -6.79 -13.39
CA THR A 58 8.27 -5.76 -14.13
C THR A 58 9.47 -5.24 -13.32
N GLU A 59 10.44 -4.62 -14.01
CA GLU A 59 11.57 -3.98 -13.36
C GLU A 59 11.12 -2.86 -12.40
N ALA A 60 10.08 -2.10 -12.76
CA ALA A 60 9.50 -1.09 -11.87
C ALA A 60 8.94 -1.69 -10.57
N MET A 61 8.34 -2.88 -10.63
CA MET A 61 7.86 -3.59 -9.43
C MET A 61 9.02 -4.07 -8.56
N ARG A 62 10.11 -4.58 -9.16
CA ARG A 62 11.32 -4.97 -8.43
C ARG A 62 11.95 -3.79 -7.73
N LEU A 63 12.18 -2.68 -8.46
CA LEU A 63 12.71 -1.44 -7.89
C LEU A 63 11.83 -0.91 -6.76
N GLY A 64 10.50 -0.99 -6.88
CA GLY A 64 9.58 -0.62 -5.81
C GLY A 64 9.81 -1.43 -4.53
N THR A 65 9.98 -2.74 -4.66
CA THR A 65 10.27 -3.63 -3.53
C THR A 65 11.65 -3.37 -2.93
N ASP A 66 12.68 -3.24 -3.75
CA ASP A 66 14.07 -3.05 -3.31
C ASP A 66 14.27 -1.69 -2.62
N LEU A 67 13.54 -0.67 -3.06
CA LEU A 67 13.64 0.68 -2.52
C LEU A 67 12.67 0.97 -1.36
N GLU A 68 11.78 0.07 -1.00
CA GLU A 68 10.81 0.26 0.10
C GLU A 68 11.49 0.65 1.43
N GLU A 69 12.57 -0.06 1.80
CA GLU A 69 13.34 0.25 3.01
C GLU A 69 14.01 1.61 2.94
N TYR A 70 14.55 1.97 1.77
CA TYR A 70 15.15 3.28 1.55
C TYR A 70 14.10 4.40 1.68
N VAL A 71 12.92 4.24 1.08
CA VAL A 71 11.81 5.20 1.21
C VAL A 71 11.41 5.38 2.68
N ALA A 72 11.28 4.28 3.42
CA ALA A 72 10.97 4.33 4.84
C ALA A 72 12.05 5.04 5.66
N SER A 73 13.34 4.79 5.38
CA SER A 73 14.44 5.46 6.08
C SER A 73 14.45 6.98 5.83
N ARG A 74 14.23 7.37 4.58
CA ARG A 74 14.14 8.80 4.21
C ARG A 74 12.93 9.50 4.82
N PHE A 75 11.80 8.78 4.95
CA PHE A 75 10.65 9.29 5.69
C PHE A 75 11.01 9.56 7.16
N CYS A 76 11.71 8.60 7.83
CA CYS A 76 12.16 8.78 9.21
C CYS A 76 13.08 9.99 9.36
N GLU A 77 14.06 10.16 8.47
CA GLU A 77 14.98 11.31 8.50
C GLU A 77 14.24 12.65 8.35
N LYS A 78 13.26 12.71 7.44
CA LYS A 78 12.51 13.95 7.16
C LYS A 78 11.51 14.31 8.25
N THR A 79 10.92 13.33 8.92
CA THR A 79 9.81 13.53 9.87
C THR A 79 10.20 13.33 11.32
N GLU A 80 11.43 12.83 11.58
CA GLU A 80 11.92 12.40 12.89
C GLU A 80 11.08 11.27 13.55
N LYS A 81 10.14 10.69 12.78
CA LYS A 81 9.30 9.58 13.24
C LYS A 81 10.06 8.26 13.16
N LYS A 82 9.74 7.36 14.08
CA LYS A 82 10.24 5.98 14.06
C LYS A 82 9.18 5.06 13.48
N VAL A 83 9.61 4.14 12.64
CA VAL A 83 8.73 3.15 12.03
C VAL A 83 9.20 1.74 12.34
N ARG A 84 8.28 0.77 12.28
CA ARG A 84 8.61 -0.65 12.32
C ARG A 84 7.90 -1.38 11.18
N LYS A 85 8.55 -2.38 10.59
CA LYS A 85 7.97 -3.21 9.55
C LYS A 85 6.79 -4.01 10.10
N ASP A 86 5.65 -3.95 9.43
CA ASP A 86 4.51 -4.81 9.72
C ASP A 86 4.59 -6.05 8.83
N ASN A 87 4.95 -7.19 9.42
CA ASN A 87 5.07 -8.44 8.70
C ASN A 87 3.81 -9.31 8.84
N ILE A 88 2.68 -8.68 9.10
CA ILE A 88 1.42 -9.38 9.31
C ILE A 88 0.47 -9.07 8.14
N MET A 89 -0.11 -10.11 7.57
CA MET A 89 -1.34 -9.97 6.82
C MET A 89 -2.49 -9.91 7.82
N TRP A 90 -3.17 -8.79 7.85
CA TRP A 90 -4.33 -8.55 8.69
C TRP A 90 -5.60 -8.89 7.92
N GLN A 91 -6.63 -9.31 8.61
CA GLN A 91 -7.93 -9.62 8.07
C GLN A 91 -8.99 -8.86 8.83
N ASP A 92 -9.96 -8.31 8.12
CA ASP A 92 -11.11 -7.67 8.74
C ASP A 92 -11.90 -8.69 9.59
N ASP A 93 -12.50 -8.25 10.69
CA ASP A 93 -13.19 -9.14 11.63
C ASP A 93 -14.64 -9.43 11.21
N GLU A 94 -15.21 -8.63 10.32
CA GLU A 94 -16.55 -8.81 9.77
C GLU A 94 -16.52 -9.47 8.39
N TYR A 95 -15.56 -9.05 7.53
CA TYR A 95 -15.45 -9.51 6.15
C TYR A 95 -14.13 -10.25 5.93
N ASP A 96 -14.18 -11.57 5.97
CA ASP A 96 -12.99 -12.43 5.90
C ASP A 96 -12.23 -12.35 4.56
N PHE A 97 -12.86 -11.84 3.51
CA PHE A 97 -12.22 -11.59 2.22
C PHE A 97 -11.51 -10.22 2.14
N ILE A 98 -11.59 -9.37 3.16
CA ILE A 98 -10.89 -8.08 3.23
C ILE A 98 -9.61 -8.24 4.05
N THR A 99 -8.48 -7.88 3.44
CA THR A 99 -7.16 -8.01 4.09
C THR A 99 -6.32 -6.74 3.93
N ALA A 100 -5.34 -6.58 4.82
CA ALA A 100 -4.38 -5.49 4.76
C ALA A 100 -2.94 -5.99 4.99
N ASN A 101 -2.01 -5.51 4.17
CA ASN A 101 -0.57 -5.61 4.37
C ASN A 101 -0.02 -4.18 4.35
N VAL A 102 0.34 -3.67 5.51
CA VAL A 102 0.86 -2.31 5.66
C VAL A 102 2.39 -2.36 5.66
N ASP A 103 3.06 -1.47 4.94
CA ASP A 103 4.52 -1.51 4.84
C ASP A 103 5.17 -1.27 6.21
N ARG A 104 4.72 -0.24 6.93
CA ARG A 104 5.23 0.12 8.25
C ARG A 104 4.14 0.62 9.17
N GLU A 105 4.34 0.43 10.48
CA GLU A 105 3.60 1.12 11.54
C GLU A 105 4.43 2.25 12.11
N ILE A 106 3.80 3.36 12.48
CA ILE A 106 4.46 4.46 13.18
C ILE A 106 4.55 4.13 14.66
N VAL A 107 5.75 4.20 15.21
CA VAL A 107 5.96 3.92 16.64
C VAL A 107 5.42 5.09 17.48
N GLY A 108 4.48 4.78 18.37
CA GLY A 108 3.87 5.78 19.26
C GLY A 108 2.67 6.50 18.68
N GLU A 109 2.22 6.15 17.47
CA GLU A 109 1.00 6.68 16.86
C GLU A 109 0.08 5.56 16.39
N ASN A 110 -1.23 5.78 16.40
CA ASN A 110 -2.19 4.90 15.74
C ASN A 110 -2.22 5.19 14.23
N ALA A 111 -1.11 4.88 13.55
CA ALA A 111 -0.89 5.25 12.17
C ALA A 111 -0.01 4.23 11.43
N GLY A 112 -0.24 4.13 10.12
CA GLY A 112 0.59 3.37 9.20
C GLY A 112 1.37 4.26 8.23
N LEU A 113 2.33 3.67 7.54
CA LEU A 113 3.10 4.27 6.46
C LEU A 113 3.04 3.36 5.24
N GLU A 114 2.72 3.93 4.10
CA GLU A 114 2.84 3.32 2.77
C GLU A 114 4.01 3.95 2.03
N CYS A 115 4.86 3.13 1.45
CA CYS A 115 6.06 3.53 0.71
C CYS A 115 5.85 3.31 -0.79
N LYS A 116 6.11 4.32 -1.60
CA LYS A 116 5.95 4.25 -3.05
C LYS A 116 7.17 4.82 -3.78
N THR A 117 7.39 4.30 -4.99
CA THR A 117 8.29 4.90 -5.97
C THR A 117 7.47 5.41 -7.15
N MET A 118 7.88 6.52 -7.73
CA MET A 118 7.16 7.14 -8.84
C MET A 118 8.15 7.74 -9.85
N ASN A 119 7.76 7.67 -11.12
CA ASN A 119 8.47 8.37 -12.17
C ASN A 119 8.18 9.89 -12.09
N SER A 120 9.19 10.72 -12.36
CA SER A 120 9.06 12.18 -12.37
C SER A 120 8.06 12.73 -13.39
N PHE A 121 7.69 11.94 -14.39
CA PHE A 121 6.71 12.32 -15.44
C PHE A 121 5.26 11.99 -15.08
N ALA A 122 4.98 11.51 -13.87
CA ALA A 122 3.63 11.09 -13.48
C ALA A 122 2.59 12.24 -13.37
N GLY A 123 3.03 13.50 -13.47
CA GLY A 123 2.14 14.65 -13.59
C GLY A 123 1.42 15.09 -12.31
N TYR A 124 1.75 14.52 -11.15
CA TYR A 124 1.15 14.88 -9.87
C TYR A 124 1.93 16.00 -9.18
N ASP A 125 1.22 16.97 -8.64
CA ASP A 125 1.78 18.04 -7.80
C ASP A 125 1.74 17.62 -6.31
N LEU A 126 2.57 16.63 -5.99
CA LEU A 126 2.64 16.05 -4.65
C LEU A 126 3.09 17.05 -3.56
N GLU A 127 3.82 18.10 -3.95
CA GLU A 127 4.27 19.15 -3.01
C GLU A 127 3.10 19.97 -2.50
N ASN A 128 2.09 20.17 -3.34
CA ASN A 128 0.85 20.87 -2.99
C ASN A 128 -0.27 19.91 -2.53
N GLY A 129 0.05 18.65 -2.28
CA GLY A 129 -0.88 17.69 -1.69
C GLY A 129 -1.73 16.89 -2.69
N ASP A 130 -1.39 16.93 -3.98
CA ASP A 130 -2.05 16.08 -4.98
C ASP A 130 -1.67 14.61 -4.77
N VAL A 131 -2.60 13.81 -4.29
CA VAL A 131 -2.40 12.39 -4.02
C VAL A 131 -3.03 11.54 -5.11
N PRO A 132 -2.27 10.64 -5.77
CA PRO A 132 -2.85 9.72 -6.73
C PRO A 132 -4.02 8.93 -6.12
N SER A 133 -5.17 8.96 -6.79
CA SER A 133 -6.43 8.43 -6.26
C SER A 133 -6.32 6.96 -5.85
N GLN A 134 -5.55 6.14 -6.59
CA GLN A 134 -5.32 4.74 -6.24
C GLN A 134 -4.56 4.57 -4.92
N TYR A 135 -3.61 5.47 -4.59
CA TYR A 135 -2.89 5.43 -3.31
C TYR A 135 -3.75 5.97 -2.18
N TYR A 136 -4.59 6.96 -2.47
CA TYR A 136 -5.60 7.41 -1.52
C TYR A 136 -6.53 6.27 -1.11
N CYS A 137 -7.11 5.54 -2.08
CA CYS A 137 -7.96 4.37 -1.82
C CYS A 137 -7.24 3.30 -1.01
N GLN A 138 -5.95 3.04 -1.32
CA GLN A 138 -5.13 2.08 -0.59
C GLN A 138 -4.96 2.48 0.88
N CYS A 139 -4.65 3.74 1.15
CA CYS A 139 -4.51 4.26 2.51
C CYS A 139 -5.84 4.20 3.28
N GLN A 140 -6.97 4.57 2.66
CA GLN A 140 -8.30 4.47 3.27
C GLN A 140 -8.66 3.03 3.61
N HIS A 141 -8.35 2.08 2.72
CA HIS A 141 -8.54 0.65 2.97
C HIS A 141 -7.76 0.19 4.22
N TYR A 142 -6.51 0.59 4.37
CA TYR A 142 -5.72 0.25 5.54
C TYR A 142 -6.28 0.86 6.82
N MET A 143 -6.72 2.12 6.76
CA MET A 143 -7.36 2.77 7.90
C MET A 143 -8.64 2.05 8.31
N MET A 144 -9.45 1.61 7.34
CA MET A 144 -10.67 0.85 7.58
C MET A 144 -10.35 -0.48 8.29
N VAL A 145 -9.44 -1.28 7.74
CA VAL A 145 -9.13 -2.61 8.26
C VAL A 145 -8.40 -2.52 9.61
N LYS A 146 -7.33 -1.72 9.71
CA LYS A 146 -6.48 -1.62 10.90
C LYS A 146 -7.05 -0.73 12.00
N GLY A 147 -8.06 0.08 11.70
CA GLY A 147 -8.56 1.09 12.63
C GLY A 147 -7.58 2.23 12.88
N TYR A 148 -6.68 2.50 11.93
CA TYR A 148 -5.76 3.63 12.05
C TYR A 148 -6.49 4.97 11.98
N GLU A 149 -6.02 5.94 12.75
CA GLU A 149 -6.51 7.31 12.71
C GLU A 149 -5.95 8.08 11.51
N ARG A 150 -4.78 7.65 11.01
CA ARG A 150 -4.14 8.24 9.84
C ARG A 150 -3.22 7.26 9.10
N MET A 151 -2.98 7.58 7.83
CA MET A 151 -1.93 6.96 7.05
C MET A 151 -0.97 8.02 6.51
N TYR A 152 0.32 7.71 6.55
CA TYR A 152 1.34 8.48 5.88
C TYR A 152 1.63 7.81 4.52
N LEU A 153 1.86 8.63 3.51
CA LEU A 153 2.28 8.18 2.19
C LEU A 153 3.63 8.82 1.87
N ALA A 154 4.67 8.03 1.77
CA ALA A 154 6.00 8.47 1.36
C ALA A 154 6.26 8.05 -0.08
N ILE A 155 6.55 9.01 -0.95
CA ILE A 155 6.78 8.76 -2.36
C ILE A 155 8.19 9.20 -2.74
N LEU A 156 9.00 8.27 -3.23
CA LEU A 156 10.28 8.56 -3.87
C LEU A 156 10.05 8.85 -5.35
N ILE A 157 10.30 10.08 -5.76
CA ILE A 157 10.26 10.46 -7.17
C ILE A 157 11.66 10.39 -7.75
N PHE A 158 11.86 9.54 -8.76
CA PHE A 158 13.16 9.43 -9.42
C PHE A 158 13.57 10.79 -10.01
N GLN A 159 14.82 11.17 -9.79
CA GLN A 159 15.46 12.45 -10.16
C GLN A 159 15.04 13.67 -9.32
N LYS A 160 13.98 13.62 -8.52
CA LYS A 160 13.55 14.72 -7.65
C LYS A 160 13.80 14.47 -6.16
N GLY A 161 14.19 13.22 -5.80
CA GLY A 161 14.34 12.80 -4.41
C GLY A 161 13.01 12.49 -3.73
N ILE A 162 13.01 12.48 -2.39
CA ILE A 162 11.78 12.28 -1.64
C ILE A 162 10.99 13.59 -1.60
N VAL A 163 9.89 13.58 -2.32
CA VAL A 163 8.79 14.49 -2.09
C VAL A 163 7.91 13.83 -1.04
N GLY A 164 8.11 14.22 0.22
CA GLY A 164 7.25 13.80 1.29
C GLY A 164 6.02 14.66 1.25
N GLY A 165 5.02 14.26 0.51
CA GLY A 165 3.68 14.70 0.79
C GLY A 165 3.30 14.09 2.14
N GLN A 166 3.10 14.90 3.17
CA GLN A 166 2.30 14.51 4.30
C GLN A 166 0.85 14.41 3.80
N ALA A 167 0.54 13.39 3.02
CA ALA A 167 -0.83 13.02 2.86
C ALA A 167 -1.29 12.42 4.19
N VAL A 168 -1.56 13.30 5.14
CA VAL A 168 -2.24 12.93 6.38
C VAL A 168 -3.69 12.71 6.01
N LEU A 169 -4.01 11.49 5.63
CA LEU A 169 -5.38 11.07 5.41
C LEU A 169 -5.94 10.75 6.80
N GLY A 170 -6.62 11.71 7.40
CA GLY A 170 -7.34 11.52 8.64
C GLY A 170 -8.73 10.91 8.37
N ARG A 171 -9.30 10.19 9.34
CA ARG A 171 -10.74 9.95 9.36
C ARG A 171 -11.43 11.31 9.49
N GLN A 172 -12.35 11.62 8.57
CA GLN A 172 -13.40 12.62 8.79
C GLN A 172 -14.54 11.99 9.56
#